data_841358294e75f03e28901f4e06ddac97
#
_entry.id   841358294e75f03e28901f4e06ddac97
#
_cell.length_a   1.000
_cell.length_b   1.000
_cell.length_c   1.000
_cell.angle_alpha   90.00
_cell.angle_beta   90.00
_cell.angle_gamma   90.00
#
_symmetry.space_group_name_H-M   'P 1'
#
loop_
_entity.id
_entity.type
_entity.pdbx_description
1 polymer ?
#
loop_
_entity_poly.entity_id
_entity_poly.type
_entity_poly.pdbx_seq_one_letter_code
_entity_poly.pdbx_strand_id
1 'polypeptide(L)'
;MLEHEMSALILRSFPHTPTPHQRDVIDAIGRFLLSPVFPSAFILRGYAGTGKTSVIGAVVRAMQQLDHAVVLMAPTGRAAKVFSAASGARAYTIHKVIYRQETFRGEATPFSLGFNPLKRALFIVDEASMIGVGADGPGIFGSGCLLDDLVRFVREGDGCRLMLVGDTAQLPPVGEDRSPALEPRVLERYGMEVTMGQLTEVVRQQAQSGVLAGATDLRCRLSDGRFDLPQVCGSRDGEVRFLPGDELIEALVSAYADCGRRDTIVITRSNKRANVYNQGIRTRIFDYEERLCRGDMVMAVRNNYYWTARAAAEEQQALAAEPDSAEARRQAAASPLLSGLFSFIANGDTAEVVRFRNVHEMHGFCFADATLRFPDYDDATLTCRVLLDTLTSEAPALTRDEQQRLYESVLADYADVRNSRERFKRLREDPYYNALQIKYAYAVTCHKAQGGQWERVFVDQGYLTPEMVGAPYLRWLYTAFTRTTDRLYLVNWPEEQRLAADDGAEQTDAGAL
;
A
#
# COMPACT_ATOMS: atom_id res chain seq x y z
N MET A 1 13.12 -25.94 -26.56
CA MET A 1 13.27 -24.90 -27.61
C MET A 1 12.42 -23.67 -27.24
N LEU A 2 11.09 -23.78 -27.17
CA LEU A 2 10.20 -22.63 -26.83
C LEU A 2 10.48 -21.98 -25.44
N GLU A 3 10.84 -22.79 -24.42
CA GLU A 3 11.17 -22.27 -23.08
C GLU A 3 12.41 -21.36 -23.12
N HIS A 4 13.44 -21.74 -23.86
CA HIS A 4 14.63 -20.91 -24.04
C HIS A 4 14.33 -19.63 -24.83
N GLU A 5 13.39 -19.68 -25.77
CA GLU A 5 12.96 -18.49 -26.52
C GLU A 5 12.21 -17.50 -25.62
N MET A 6 11.34 -17.99 -24.72
CA MET A 6 10.62 -17.16 -23.75
C MET A 6 11.59 -16.51 -22.76
N SER A 7 12.50 -17.30 -22.17
CA SER A 7 13.54 -16.76 -21.27
C SER A 7 14.42 -15.73 -21.98
N ALA A 8 14.83 -16.01 -23.23
CA ALA A 8 15.62 -15.09 -24.04
C ALA A 8 14.87 -13.78 -24.37
N LEU A 9 13.55 -13.84 -24.57
CA LEU A 9 12.72 -12.66 -24.77
C LEU A 9 12.65 -11.80 -23.52
N ILE A 10 12.44 -12.40 -22.36
CA ILE A 10 12.43 -11.70 -21.06
C ILE A 10 13.80 -11.08 -20.80
N LEU A 11 14.90 -11.82 -21.03
CA LEU A 11 16.27 -11.32 -20.87
C LEU A 11 16.58 -10.14 -21.79
N ARG A 12 16.12 -10.16 -23.05
CA ARG A 12 16.27 -9.01 -23.97
C ARG A 12 15.49 -7.78 -23.51
N SER A 13 14.40 -7.98 -22.79
CA SER A 13 13.58 -6.90 -22.21
C SER A 13 14.10 -6.43 -20.86
N PHE A 14 15.16 -7.05 -20.31
CA PHE A 14 15.72 -6.68 -19.02
C PHE A 14 16.60 -5.41 -19.15
N PRO A 15 16.45 -4.40 -18.27
CA PRO A 15 17.09 -3.09 -18.47
C PRO A 15 18.59 -3.09 -18.21
N HIS A 16 19.12 -4.10 -17.52
CA HIS A 16 20.53 -4.19 -17.10
C HIS A 16 21.07 -5.61 -17.34
N THR A 17 22.35 -5.83 -17.05
CA THR A 17 22.90 -7.20 -17.01
C THR A 17 22.33 -7.93 -15.81
N PRO A 18 21.54 -9.01 -16.00
CA PRO A 18 20.94 -9.74 -14.88
C PRO A 18 21.99 -10.50 -14.08
N THR A 19 21.81 -10.56 -12.76
CA THR A 19 22.61 -11.42 -11.88
C THR A 19 22.32 -12.89 -12.15
N PRO A 20 23.19 -13.83 -11.69
CA PRO A 20 22.92 -15.26 -11.83
C PRO A 20 21.55 -15.67 -11.28
N HIS A 21 21.20 -15.23 -10.06
CA HIS A 21 19.90 -15.51 -9.45
C HIS A 21 18.73 -14.92 -10.24
N GLN A 22 18.88 -13.73 -10.83
CA GLN A 22 17.85 -13.16 -11.69
C GLN A 22 17.67 -13.98 -12.97
N ARG A 23 18.74 -14.54 -13.55
CA ARG A 23 18.66 -15.43 -14.72
C ARG A 23 17.91 -16.72 -14.38
N ASP A 24 18.26 -17.37 -13.27
CA ASP A 24 17.60 -18.60 -12.82
C ASP A 24 16.08 -18.38 -12.62
N VAL A 25 15.72 -17.24 -12.02
CA VAL A 25 14.31 -16.86 -11.83
C VAL A 25 13.62 -16.58 -13.17
N ILE A 26 14.27 -15.88 -14.11
CA ILE A 26 13.74 -15.63 -15.45
C ILE A 26 13.50 -16.95 -16.20
N ASP A 27 14.41 -17.91 -16.10
CA ASP A 27 14.26 -19.22 -16.69
C ASP A 27 13.10 -20.02 -16.06
N ALA A 28 12.93 -19.91 -14.73
CA ALA A 28 11.79 -20.52 -14.05
C ALA A 28 10.46 -19.87 -14.47
N ILE A 29 10.42 -18.55 -14.64
CA ILE A 29 9.25 -17.82 -15.15
C ILE A 29 8.96 -18.24 -16.60
N GLY A 30 9.97 -18.37 -17.46
CA GLY A 30 9.81 -18.83 -18.84
C GLY A 30 9.14 -20.20 -18.91
N ARG A 31 9.59 -21.17 -18.09
CA ARG A 31 8.96 -22.50 -17.98
C ARG A 31 7.52 -22.41 -17.46
N PHE A 32 7.28 -21.62 -16.42
CA PHE A 32 5.94 -21.41 -15.86
C PHE A 32 4.95 -20.86 -16.90
N LEU A 33 5.36 -19.87 -17.69
CA LEU A 33 4.50 -19.24 -18.70
C LEU A 33 4.11 -20.21 -19.82
N LEU A 34 4.94 -21.18 -20.14
CA LEU A 34 4.73 -22.18 -21.19
C LEU A 34 4.20 -23.53 -20.68
N SER A 35 4.11 -23.73 -19.36
CA SER A 35 3.59 -24.97 -18.79
C SER A 35 2.15 -25.23 -19.28
N PRO A 36 1.80 -26.46 -19.67
CA PRO A 36 0.42 -26.82 -20.01
C PRO A 36 -0.49 -26.98 -18.79
N VAL A 37 0.06 -26.93 -17.58
CA VAL A 37 -0.68 -27.24 -16.36
C VAL A 37 -1.47 -26.03 -15.89
N PHE A 38 -2.74 -26.26 -15.60
CA PHE A 38 -3.69 -25.29 -15.06
C PHE A 38 -4.60 -25.93 -14.00
N PRO A 39 -5.00 -25.20 -12.96
CA PRO A 39 -4.57 -23.83 -12.61
C PRO A 39 -3.15 -23.80 -12.05
N SER A 40 -2.39 -22.75 -12.35
CA SER A 40 -1.00 -22.63 -11.91
C SER A 40 -0.68 -21.25 -11.34
N ALA A 41 0.24 -21.20 -10.38
CA ALA A 41 0.74 -19.99 -9.76
C ALA A 41 2.27 -19.95 -9.72
N PHE A 42 2.83 -18.76 -9.84
CA PHE A 42 4.25 -18.49 -9.60
C PHE A 42 4.40 -17.60 -8.38
N ILE A 43 5.21 -18.00 -7.41
CA ILE A 43 5.57 -17.16 -6.26
C ILE A 43 6.98 -16.64 -6.47
N LEU A 44 7.12 -15.32 -6.62
CA LEU A 44 8.42 -14.65 -6.63
C LEU A 44 8.69 -14.03 -5.27
N ARG A 45 9.55 -14.67 -4.49
CA ARG A 45 10.06 -14.10 -3.25
C ARG A 45 11.33 -13.32 -3.52
N GLY A 46 11.47 -12.14 -2.94
CA GLY A 46 12.70 -11.37 -3.06
C GLY A 46 12.73 -10.26 -2.02
N TYR A 47 13.93 -9.95 -1.58
CA TYR A 47 14.15 -8.91 -0.57
C TYR A 47 14.25 -7.52 -1.19
N ALA A 48 14.32 -6.47 -0.37
CA ALA A 48 14.59 -5.12 -0.84
C ALA A 48 15.91 -5.07 -1.61
N GLY A 49 15.97 -4.33 -2.71
CA GLY A 49 17.18 -4.17 -3.52
C GLY A 49 17.59 -5.39 -4.37
N THR A 50 16.82 -6.48 -4.42
CA THR A 50 17.17 -7.67 -5.23
C THR A 50 16.69 -7.60 -6.67
N GLY A 51 15.97 -6.54 -7.06
CA GLY A 51 15.52 -6.31 -8.44
C GLY A 51 14.24 -7.03 -8.82
N LYS A 52 13.34 -7.36 -7.87
CA LYS A 52 11.99 -7.91 -8.16
C LYS A 52 11.28 -7.13 -9.24
N THR A 53 11.20 -5.82 -9.07
CA THR A 53 10.49 -4.92 -9.98
C THR A 53 11.12 -4.90 -11.39
N SER A 54 12.45 -5.00 -11.48
CA SER A 54 13.16 -5.08 -12.77
C SER A 54 12.83 -6.39 -13.51
N VAL A 55 12.77 -7.51 -12.78
CA VAL A 55 12.37 -8.82 -13.34
C VAL A 55 10.94 -8.75 -13.85
N ILE A 56 10.01 -8.26 -13.02
CA ILE A 56 8.59 -8.15 -13.40
C ILE A 56 8.41 -7.18 -14.58
N GLY A 57 9.07 -6.03 -14.57
CA GLY A 57 9.03 -5.10 -15.70
C GLY A 57 9.52 -5.73 -17.01
N ALA A 58 10.54 -6.59 -16.97
CA ALA A 58 10.99 -7.35 -18.14
C ALA A 58 9.95 -8.39 -18.60
N VAL A 59 9.31 -9.11 -17.65
CA VAL A 59 8.21 -10.03 -17.96
C VAL A 59 7.04 -9.28 -18.62
N VAL A 60 6.62 -8.15 -18.06
CA VAL A 60 5.52 -7.33 -18.61
C VAL A 60 5.84 -6.90 -20.04
N ARG A 61 7.03 -6.36 -20.29
CA ARG A 61 7.45 -5.94 -21.65
C ARG A 61 7.51 -7.12 -22.63
N ALA A 62 8.01 -8.27 -22.19
CA ALA A 62 8.07 -9.47 -23.03
C ALA A 62 6.65 -9.96 -23.40
N MET A 63 5.72 -9.97 -22.44
CA MET A 63 4.33 -10.37 -22.67
C MET A 63 3.61 -9.39 -23.59
N GLN A 64 3.84 -8.08 -23.45
CA GLN A 64 3.31 -7.06 -24.35
C GLN A 64 3.81 -7.23 -25.79
N GLN A 65 5.09 -7.58 -25.99
CA GLN A 65 5.63 -7.87 -27.33
C GLN A 65 4.96 -9.07 -28.00
N LEU A 66 4.41 -9.99 -27.20
CA LEU A 66 3.66 -11.14 -27.68
C LEU A 66 2.15 -10.89 -27.79
N ASP A 67 1.70 -9.64 -27.56
CA ASP A 67 0.28 -9.28 -27.49
C ASP A 67 -0.51 -10.13 -26.46
N HIS A 68 0.15 -10.49 -25.36
CA HIS A 68 -0.43 -11.31 -24.31
C HIS A 68 -1.00 -10.45 -23.20
N ALA A 69 -2.23 -10.75 -22.77
CA ALA A 69 -2.91 -9.97 -21.73
C ALA A 69 -2.18 -10.09 -20.37
N VAL A 70 -1.81 -8.94 -19.80
CA VAL A 70 -1.21 -8.86 -18.45
C VAL A 70 -2.05 -7.92 -17.60
N VAL A 71 -2.39 -8.34 -16.39
CA VAL A 71 -3.12 -7.55 -15.40
C VAL A 71 -2.24 -7.34 -14.18
N LEU A 72 -1.84 -6.09 -13.93
CA LEU A 72 -0.99 -5.73 -12.80
C LEU A 72 -1.85 -5.28 -11.63
N MET A 73 -1.56 -5.80 -10.45
CA MET A 73 -2.34 -5.56 -9.24
C MET A 73 -1.45 -5.33 -8.02
N ALA A 74 -1.97 -4.60 -7.03
CA ALA A 74 -1.36 -4.47 -5.71
C ALA A 74 -2.45 -4.36 -4.63
N PRO A 75 -2.15 -4.61 -3.34
CA PRO A 75 -3.13 -4.53 -2.25
C PRO A 75 -3.67 -3.12 -2.00
N THR A 76 -2.84 -2.08 -2.21
CA THR A 76 -3.19 -0.68 -1.92
C THR A 76 -3.03 0.21 -3.16
N GLY A 77 -3.70 1.39 -3.17
CA GLY A 77 -3.60 2.37 -4.25
C GLY A 77 -2.17 2.87 -4.43
N ARG A 78 -1.48 3.18 -3.33
CA ARG A 78 -0.08 3.62 -3.37
C ARG A 78 0.87 2.56 -3.92
N ALA A 79 0.73 1.31 -3.50
CA ALA A 79 1.52 0.20 -4.04
C ALA A 79 1.24 0.01 -5.55
N ALA A 80 -0.02 0.12 -5.99
CA ALA A 80 -0.37 0.05 -7.40
C ALA A 80 0.28 1.19 -8.22
N LYS A 81 0.35 2.41 -7.67
CA LYS A 81 1.03 3.54 -8.32
C LYS A 81 2.54 3.31 -8.45
N VAL A 82 3.20 2.90 -7.37
CA VAL A 82 4.63 2.56 -7.39
C VAL A 82 4.90 1.45 -8.39
N PHE A 83 4.06 0.41 -8.40
CA PHE A 83 4.17 -0.70 -9.34
C PHE A 83 3.95 -0.27 -10.80
N SER A 84 2.98 0.63 -11.06
CA SER A 84 2.75 1.19 -12.39
C SER A 84 3.98 1.94 -12.91
N ALA A 85 4.55 2.83 -12.11
CA ALA A 85 5.73 3.60 -12.48
C ALA A 85 6.94 2.71 -12.77
N ALA A 86 7.14 1.67 -11.97
CA ALA A 86 8.29 0.79 -12.07
C ALA A 86 8.16 -0.26 -13.19
N SER A 87 6.95 -0.74 -13.50
CA SER A 87 6.70 -1.74 -14.57
C SER A 87 6.53 -1.13 -15.96
N GLY A 88 6.22 0.18 -16.04
CA GLY A 88 5.88 0.87 -17.29
C GLY A 88 4.49 0.52 -17.83
N ALA A 89 3.64 -0.14 -17.03
CA ALA A 89 2.27 -0.49 -17.38
C ALA A 89 1.33 -0.20 -16.20
N ARG A 90 0.07 0.10 -16.47
CA ARG A 90 -0.89 0.49 -15.45
C ARG A 90 -1.23 -0.67 -14.53
N ALA A 91 -1.06 -0.48 -13.23
CA ALA A 91 -1.48 -1.40 -12.19
C ALA A 91 -2.71 -0.86 -11.45
N TYR A 92 -3.49 -1.76 -10.87
CA TYR A 92 -4.73 -1.45 -10.16
C TYR A 92 -4.71 -2.09 -8.77
N THR A 93 -5.59 -1.66 -7.87
CA THR A 93 -5.79 -2.41 -6.64
C THR A 93 -6.47 -3.75 -6.94
N ILE A 94 -6.15 -4.79 -6.15
CA ILE A 94 -6.78 -6.11 -6.29
C ILE A 94 -8.30 -5.95 -6.23
N HIS A 95 -8.81 -5.21 -5.25
CA HIS A 95 -10.25 -4.96 -5.07
C HIS A 95 -10.92 -4.42 -6.34
N LYS A 96 -10.27 -3.47 -7.03
CA LYS A 96 -10.80 -2.90 -8.27
C LYS A 96 -10.91 -3.93 -9.39
N VAL A 97 -9.95 -4.85 -9.48
CA VAL A 97 -9.93 -5.84 -10.56
C VAL A 97 -10.96 -6.93 -10.32
N ILE A 98 -11.05 -7.45 -9.09
CA ILE A 98 -11.82 -8.67 -8.82
C ILE A 98 -13.26 -8.43 -8.35
N TYR A 99 -13.57 -7.28 -7.74
CA TYR A 99 -14.92 -7.03 -7.23
C TYR A 99 -15.72 -6.11 -8.14
N ARG A 100 -17.04 -6.34 -8.15
CA ARG A 100 -18.03 -5.51 -8.84
C ARG A 100 -19.14 -5.16 -7.88
N GLN A 101 -19.61 -3.92 -7.97
CA GLN A 101 -20.81 -3.51 -7.26
C GLN A 101 -22.01 -3.99 -8.07
N GLU A 102 -22.80 -4.89 -7.51
CA GLU A 102 -24.05 -5.29 -8.15
C GLU A 102 -25.11 -4.21 -7.95
N THR A 103 -25.53 -3.61 -9.05
CA THR A 103 -26.72 -2.75 -9.08
C THR A 103 -27.94 -3.64 -9.20
N PHE A 104 -28.39 -4.22 -8.11
CA PHE A 104 -29.67 -4.92 -8.09
C PHE A 104 -30.76 -3.99 -7.58
N ARG A 105 -31.69 -3.61 -8.47
CA ARG A 105 -32.98 -2.92 -8.23
C ARG A 105 -33.22 -2.49 -6.77
N GLY A 106 -32.50 -1.47 -6.31
CA GLY A 106 -32.83 -0.80 -5.04
C GLY A 106 -32.19 -1.35 -3.76
N GLU A 107 -31.36 -2.38 -3.81
CA GLU A 107 -30.57 -2.84 -2.66
C GLU A 107 -29.08 -2.60 -2.95
N ALA A 108 -28.40 -1.83 -2.07
CA ALA A 108 -26.94 -1.78 -2.09
C ALA A 108 -26.44 -3.15 -1.65
N THR A 109 -26.11 -3.97 -2.62
CA THR A 109 -25.55 -5.31 -2.40
C THR A 109 -24.10 -5.21 -1.98
N PRO A 110 -23.61 -6.14 -1.14
CA PRO A 110 -22.18 -6.28 -0.91
C PRO A 110 -21.46 -6.41 -2.26
N PHE A 111 -20.21 -5.97 -2.32
CA PHE A 111 -19.40 -6.17 -3.51
C PHE A 111 -19.24 -7.66 -3.75
N SER A 112 -19.76 -8.14 -4.87
CA SER A 112 -19.61 -9.52 -5.29
C SER A 112 -18.33 -9.71 -6.09
N LEU A 113 -17.83 -10.95 -6.10
CA LEU A 113 -16.75 -11.33 -6.99
C LEU A 113 -17.22 -11.17 -8.44
N GLY A 114 -16.48 -10.38 -9.22
CA GLY A 114 -16.77 -10.16 -10.63
C GLY A 114 -16.46 -11.40 -11.47
N PHE A 115 -17.09 -11.52 -12.63
CA PHE A 115 -16.72 -12.52 -13.63
C PHE A 115 -15.39 -12.13 -14.30
N ASN A 116 -14.49 -13.10 -14.50
CA ASN A 116 -13.24 -12.91 -15.24
C ASN A 116 -13.43 -13.26 -16.73
N PRO A 117 -13.55 -12.28 -17.63
CA PRO A 117 -13.76 -12.53 -19.05
C PRO A 117 -12.45 -12.84 -19.82
N LEU A 118 -11.30 -12.70 -19.14
CA LEU A 118 -9.99 -12.80 -19.81
C LEU A 118 -9.63 -14.27 -20.09
N LYS A 119 -8.92 -14.45 -21.19
CA LYS A 119 -8.38 -15.75 -21.60
C LYS A 119 -6.86 -15.68 -21.66
N ARG A 120 -6.20 -16.70 -21.12
CA ARG A 120 -4.73 -16.85 -21.08
C ARG A 120 -4.00 -15.62 -20.52
N ALA A 121 -4.67 -14.83 -19.66
CA ALA A 121 -4.08 -13.65 -19.06
C ALA A 121 -3.13 -14.01 -17.91
N LEU A 122 -2.04 -13.23 -17.79
CA LEU A 122 -1.14 -13.29 -16.65
C LEU A 122 -1.54 -12.21 -15.65
N PHE A 123 -1.98 -12.63 -14.46
CA PHE A 123 -2.27 -11.75 -13.33
C PHE A 123 -1.03 -11.65 -12.45
N ILE A 124 -0.48 -10.45 -12.26
CA ILE A 124 0.69 -10.22 -11.43
C ILE A 124 0.28 -9.35 -10.25
N VAL A 125 0.55 -9.82 -9.04
CA VAL A 125 0.27 -9.09 -7.79
C VAL A 125 1.59 -8.78 -7.11
N ASP A 126 1.92 -7.50 -7.02
CA ASP A 126 3.05 -7.03 -6.21
C ASP A 126 2.61 -6.76 -4.75
N GLU A 127 3.57 -6.68 -3.83
CA GLU A 127 3.34 -6.56 -2.38
C GLU A 127 2.38 -7.64 -1.82
N ALA A 128 2.45 -8.85 -2.37
CA ALA A 128 1.60 -9.97 -1.95
C ALA A 128 1.82 -10.38 -0.47
N SER A 129 2.91 -9.92 0.16
CA SER A 129 3.16 -10.08 1.60
C SER A 129 2.05 -9.50 2.48
N MET A 130 1.27 -8.54 1.96
CA MET A 130 0.16 -7.90 2.70
C MET A 130 -1.17 -8.66 2.60
N ILE A 131 -1.26 -9.73 1.79
CA ILE A 131 -2.52 -10.46 1.56
C ILE A 131 -2.64 -11.57 2.60
N GLY A 132 -3.65 -11.44 3.47
CA GLY A 132 -3.99 -12.42 4.50
C GLY A 132 -5.09 -13.40 4.10
N VAL A 133 -5.29 -14.42 4.95
CA VAL A 133 -6.42 -15.36 4.90
C VAL A 133 -7.46 -15.04 5.98
N GLY A 134 -7.20 -14.05 6.84
CA GLY A 134 -8.17 -13.57 7.82
C GLY A 134 -9.35 -12.87 7.16
N ALA A 135 -10.55 -13.04 7.71
CA ALA A 135 -11.71 -12.28 7.26
C ALA A 135 -11.56 -10.81 7.70
N ASP A 136 -11.58 -9.89 6.77
CA ASP A 136 -11.59 -8.43 7.01
C ASP A 136 -12.92 -7.93 7.65
N GLY A 137 -13.56 -8.79 8.46
CA GLY A 137 -14.86 -8.54 9.08
C GLY A 137 -16.04 -9.05 8.24
N PRO A 138 -17.27 -9.03 8.75
CA PRO A 138 -18.42 -9.62 8.06
C PRO A 138 -18.71 -8.89 6.75
N GLY A 139 -18.44 -9.57 5.62
CA GLY A 139 -19.21 -9.54 4.41
C GLY A 139 -19.45 -8.23 3.65
N ILE A 140 -18.46 -7.32 3.54
CA ILE A 140 -18.57 -6.20 2.58
C ILE A 140 -18.08 -6.64 1.18
N PHE A 141 -17.12 -7.56 1.12
CA PHE A 141 -16.53 -8.05 -0.12
C PHE A 141 -16.59 -9.56 -0.21
N GLY A 142 -17.13 -10.08 -1.29
CA GLY A 142 -17.06 -11.48 -1.68
C GLY A 142 -17.19 -12.48 -0.53
N SER A 143 -16.18 -13.35 -0.38
CA SER A 143 -16.11 -14.33 0.73
C SER A 143 -15.66 -13.71 2.06
N GLY A 144 -15.13 -12.48 2.06
CA GLY A 144 -14.44 -11.86 3.20
C GLY A 144 -12.97 -12.26 3.33
N CYS A 145 -12.45 -13.11 2.43
CA CYS A 145 -11.04 -13.48 2.33
C CYS A 145 -10.48 -13.06 0.98
N LEU A 146 -9.61 -12.05 0.97
CA LEU A 146 -9.08 -11.47 -0.26
C LEU A 146 -8.28 -12.49 -1.09
N LEU A 147 -7.53 -13.39 -0.43
CA LEU A 147 -6.76 -14.42 -1.14
C LEU A 147 -7.66 -15.46 -1.80
N ASP A 148 -8.72 -15.91 -1.13
CA ASP A 148 -9.70 -16.85 -1.69
C ASP A 148 -10.35 -16.27 -2.93
N ASP A 149 -10.82 -15.03 -2.83
CA ASP A 149 -11.51 -14.35 -3.91
C ASP A 149 -10.59 -14.07 -5.10
N LEU A 150 -9.34 -13.68 -4.84
CA LEU A 150 -8.32 -13.48 -5.88
C LEU A 150 -8.04 -14.79 -6.65
N VAL A 151 -7.77 -15.87 -5.92
CA VAL A 151 -7.49 -17.18 -6.54
C VAL A 151 -8.70 -17.67 -7.33
N ARG A 152 -9.90 -17.54 -6.77
CA ARG A 152 -11.14 -17.92 -7.44
C ARG A 152 -11.36 -17.12 -8.72
N PHE A 153 -11.20 -15.78 -8.68
CA PHE A 153 -11.33 -14.91 -9.83
C PHE A 153 -10.38 -15.31 -10.98
N VAL A 154 -9.11 -15.55 -10.64
CA VAL A 154 -8.11 -15.95 -11.66
C VAL A 154 -8.45 -17.31 -12.26
N ARG A 155 -8.89 -18.28 -11.44
CA ARG A 155 -9.26 -19.63 -11.89
C ARG A 155 -10.51 -19.68 -12.76
N GLU A 156 -11.44 -18.73 -12.60
CA GLU A 156 -12.63 -18.62 -13.45
C GLU A 156 -12.29 -18.20 -14.89
N GLY A 157 -11.14 -17.57 -15.11
CA GLY A 157 -10.65 -17.23 -16.45
C GLY A 157 -10.02 -18.42 -17.18
N ASP A 158 -10.32 -18.55 -18.47
CA ASP A 158 -9.83 -19.63 -19.32
C ASP A 158 -8.31 -19.55 -19.53
N GLY A 159 -7.54 -20.50 -18.94
CA GLY A 159 -6.08 -20.56 -19.06
C GLY A 159 -5.33 -19.40 -18.40
N CYS A 160 -5.95 -18.68 -17.46
CA CYS A 160 -5.31 -17.59 -16.74
C CYS A 160 -4.32 -18.10 -15.68
N ARG A 161 -3.26 -17.32 -15.43
CA ARG A 161 -2.17 -17.65 -14.51
C ARG A 161 -2.04 -16.56 -13.45
N LEU A 162 -1.60 -16.94 -12.25
CA LEU A 162 -1.34 -16.03 -11.13
C LEU A 162 0.16 -15.96 -10.84
N MET A 163 0.70 -14.75 -10.69
CA MET A 163 2.04 -14.51 -10.18
C MET A 163 1.94 -13.62 -8.94
N LEU A 164 2.42 -14.11 -7.81
CA LEU A 164 2.46 -13.40 -6.54
C LEU A 164 3.91 -12.99 -6.24
N VAL A 165 4.13 -11.69 -6.06
CA VAL A 165 5.44 -11.11 -5.83
C VAL A 165 5.46 -10.46 -4.46
N GLY A 166 6.48 -10.73 -3.65
CA GLY A 166 6.54 -10.13 -2.32
C GLY A 166 7.84 -10.41 -1.58
N ASP A 167 7.90 -9.89 -0.37
CA ASP A 167 9.05 -9.96 0.50
C ASP A 167 8.66 -10.58 1.85
N THR A 168 9.21 -11.75 2.14
CA THR A 168 8.90 -12.51 3.37
C THR A 168 9.58 -11.96 4.62
N ALA A 169 10.51 -11.02 4.48
CA ALA A 169 11.13 -10.33 5.61
C ALA A 169 10.32 -9.10 6.07
N GLN A 170 9.37 -8.61 5.25
CA GLN A 170 8.44 -7.56 5.65
C GLN A 170 7.41 -8.05 6.67
N LEU A 171 6.66 -7.09 7.24
CA LEU A 171 5.54 -7.40 8.12
C LEU A 171 4.50 -8.25 7.38
N PRO A 172 4.04 -9.36 7.96
CA PRO A 172 2.91 -10.11 7.45
C PRO A 172 1.59 -9.34 7.69
N PRO A 173 0.46 -9.84 7.16
CA PRO A 173 -0.85 -9.29 7.48
C PRO A 173 -1.12 -9.26 8.99
N VAL A 174 -1.92 -8.30 9.43
CA VAL A 174 -2.24 -8.13 10.86
C VAL A 174 -2.88 -9.40 11.44
N GLY A 175 -2.29 -9.89 12.52
CA GLY A 175 -2.76 -11.11 13.19
C GLY A 175 -2.20 -12.41 12.62
N GLU A 176 -1.29 -12.34 11.66
CA GLU A 176 -0.63 -13.51 11.06
C GLU A 176 0.90 -13.47 11.31
N ASP A 177 1.51 -14.65 11.49
CA ASP A 177 2.96 -14.76 11.71
C ASP A 177 3.76 -14.78 10.39
N ARG A 178 3.10 -15.13 9.28
CA ARG A 178 3.67 -15.26 7.93
C ARG A 178 2.72 -14.69 6.91
N SER A 179 3.21 -14.47 5.68
CA SER A 179 2.42 -13.99 4.56
C SER A 179 1.82 -15.18 3.79
N PRO A 180 0.52 -15.51 3.94
CA PRO A 180 -0.07 -16.73 3.36
C PRO A 180 0.01 -16.76 1.84
N ALA A 181 -0.15 -15.63 1.18
CA ALA A 181 -0.07 -15.51 -0.27
C ALA A 181 1.32 -15.87 -0.84
N LEU A 182 2.36 -15.83 0.00
CA LEU A 182 3.72 -16.22 -0.39
C LEU A 182 4.08 -17.65 0.07
N GLU A 183 3.14 -18.41 0.66
CA GLU A 183 3.39 -19.78 1.10
C GLU A 183 2.83 -20.80 0.06
N PRO A 184 3.70 -21.63 -0.57
CA PRO A 184 3.26 -22.58 -1.61
C PRO A 184 2.14 -23.49 -1.15
N ARG A 185 2.25 -24.04 0.07
CA ARG A 185 1.26 -24.95 0.66
C ARG A 185 -0.13 -24.33 0.78
N VAL A 186 -0.22 -23.01 0.89
CA VAL A 186 -1.51 -22.31 0.93
C VAL A 186 -2.15 -22.33 -0.45
N LEU A 187 -1.41 -22.01 -1.51
CA LEU A 187 -1.91 -22.04 -2.88
C LEU A 187 -2.19 -23.46 -3.39
N GLU A 188 -1.39 -24.43 -2.98
CA GLU A 188 -1.61 -25.86 -3.28
C GLU A 188 -2.95 -26.35 -2.75
N ARG A 189 -3.42 -25.85 -1.57
CA ARG A 189 -4.77 -26.19 -1.02
C ARG A 189 -5.91 -25.70 -1.91
N TYR A 190 -5.68 -24.65 -2.72
CA TYR A 190 -6.64 -24.23 -3.75
C TYR A 190 -6.55 -25.05 -5.03
N GLY A 191 -5.72 -26.11 -5.06
CA GLY A 191 -5.52 -26.98 -6.21
C GLY A 191 -4.70 -26.35 -7.32
N MET A 192 -3.85 -25.37 -7.00
CA MET A 192 -2.91 -24.76 -7.95
C MET A 192 -1.58 -25.51 -7.96
N GLU A 193 -0.99 -25.71 -9.15
CA GLU A 193 0.42 -26.08 -9.25
C GLU A 193 1.28 -24.83 -9.01
N VAL A 194 2.21 -24.92 -8.04
CA VAL A 194 2.99 -23.76 -7.59
C VAL A 194 4.45 -23.90 -8.00
N THR A 195 4.92 -22.93 -8.76
CA THR A 195 6.36 -22.75 -9.07
C THR A 195 6.91 -21.61 -8.23
N MET A 196 8.14 -21.74 -7.75
CA MET A 196 8.81 -20.71 -6.94
C MET A 196 10.05 -20.16 -7.61
N GLY A 197 10.26 -18.85 -7.43
CA GLY A 197 11.51 -18.17 -7.67
C GLY A 197 11.92 -17.36 -6.45
N GLN A 198 13.23 -17.30 -6.16
CA GLN A 198 13.75 -16.53 -5.03
C GLN A 198 14.91 -15.65 -5.46
N LEU A 199 14.82 -14.35 -5.14
CA LEU A 199 15.88 -13.37 -5.33
C LEU A 199 16.49 -13.02 -3.97
N THR A 200 17.75 -13.38 -3.75
CA THR A 200 18.45 -13.15 -2.49
C THR A 200 19.62 -12.20 -2.62
N GLU A 201 20.16 -12.02 -3.82
CA GLU A 201 21.33 -11.22 -4.11
C GLU A 201 20.94 -9.74 -4.29
N VAL A 202 21.55 -8.84 -3.49
CA VAL A 202 21.39 -7.40 -3.63
C VAL A 202 22.17 -6.90 -4.85
N VAL A 203 21.56 -6.10 -5.71
CA VAL A 203 22.21 -5.59 -6.93
C VAL A 203 23.37 -4.67 -6.57
N ARG A 204 24.54 -4.86 -7.18
CA ARG A 204 25.81 -4.17 -6.85
C ARG A 204 25.72 -2.65 -6.78
N GLN A 205 24.91 -2.03 -7.62
CA GLN A 205 24.73 -0.56 -7.62
C GLN A 205 24.10 -0.01 -6.33
N GLN A 206 23.42 -0.86 -5.57
CA GLN A 206 22.78 -0.52 -4.29
C GLN A 206 23.56 -1.08 -3.08
N ALA A 207 24.65 -1.82 -3.31
CA ALA A 207 25.42 -2.45 -2.24
C ALA A 207 26.16 -1.45 -1.31
N GLN A 208 26.28 -0.19 -1.72
CA GLN A 208 26.89 0.88 -0.90
C GLN A 208 25.86 1.62 -0.04
N SER A 209 24.55 1.32 -0.17
CA SER A 209 23.51 1.94 0.64
C SER A 209 23.56 1.43 2.08
N GLY A 210 23.73 2.35 3.03
CA GLY A 210 23.67 2.06 4.47
C GLY A 210 22.30 1.52 4.90
N VAL A 211 21.23 1.96 4.26
CA VAL A 211 19.86 1.45 4.48
C VAL A 211 19.75 -0.01 4.05
N LEU A 212 20.27 -0.36 2.87
CA LEU A 212 20.24 -1.75 2.40
C LEU A 212 21.18 -2.66 3.17
N ALA A 213 22.32 -2.15 3.66
CA ALA A 213 23.20 -2.90 4.54
C ALA A 213 22.48 -3.25 5.85
N GLY A 214 21.84 -2.27 6.50
CA GLY A 214 21.02 -2.49 7.69
C GLY A 214 19.84 -3.45 7.44
N ALA A 215 19.11 -3.27 6.33
CA ALA A 215 18.02 -4.17 5.95
C ALA A 215 18.54 -5.61 5.69
N THR A 216 19.75 -5.76 5.13
CA THR A 216 20.36 -7.07 4.88
C THR A 216 20.73 -7.77 6.18
N ASP A 217 21.32 -7.06 7.17
CA ASP A 217 21.60 -7.64 8.49
C ASP A 217 20.32 -8.12 9.17
N LEU A 218 19.25 -7.28 9.19
CA LEU A 218 17.95 -7.65 9.76
C LEU A 218 17.36 -8.90 9.11
N ARG A 219 17.46 -9.02 7.79
CA ARG A 219 17.03 -10.19 7.03
C ARG A 219 17.84 -11.43 7.38
N CYS A 220 19.16 -11.33 7.46
CA CYS A 220 20.03 -12.43 7.84
C CYS A 220 19.70 -12.92 9.25
N ARG A 221 19.50 -12.01 10.21
CA ARG A 221 19.05 -12.36 11.57
C ARG A 221 17.72 -13.11 11.57
N LEU A 222 16.73 -12.65 10.78
CA LEU A 222 15.44 -13.35 10.61
C LEU A 222 15.62 -14.76 10.04
N SER A 223 16.48 -14.93 9.03
CA SER A 223 16.75 -16.21 8.39
C SER A 223 17.47 -17.20 9.33
N ASP A 224 18.42 -16.67 10.11
CA ASP A 224 19.25 -17.47 11.04
C ASP A 224 18.55 -17.75 12.38
N GLY A 225 17.34 -17.16 12.61
CA GLY A 225 16.65 -17.25 13.88
C GLY A 225 17.37 -16.52 15.04
N ARG A 226 18.19 -15.51 14.73
CA ARG A 226 18.90 -14.68 15.71
C ARG A 226 18.04 -13.46 16.05
N PHE A 227 17.53 -13.44 17.26
CA PHE A 227 16.62 -12.38 17.74
C PHE A 227 17.28 -11.50 18.82
N ASP A 228 18.59 -11.31 18.74
CA ASP A 228 19.32 -10.33 19.53
C ASP A 228 19.06 -8.91 19.01
N LEU A 229 19.35 -7.90 19.84
CA LEU A 229 19.16 -6.51 19.53
C LEU A 229 20.04 -6.09 18.34
N PRO A 230 19.47 -5.64 17.23
CA PRO A 230 20.27 -5.28 16.07
C PRO A 230 21.03 -3.98 16.28
N GLN A 231 22.25 -3.93 15.81
CA GLN A 231 23.05 -2.71 15.73
C GLN A 231 22.99 -2.16 14.31
N VAL A 232 22.79 -0.86 14.20
CA VAL A 232 22.64 -0.15 12.92
C VAL A 232 23.85 0.75 12.71
N CYS A 233 24.46 0.63 11.53
CA CYS A 233 25.53 1.54 11.12
C CYS A 233 24.90 2.84 10.59
N GLY A 234 25.34 3.97 11.11
CA GLY A 234 24.85 5.28 10.70
C GLY A 234 25.87 6.37 11.02
N SER A 235 25.76 7.50 10.31
CA SER A 235 26.59 8.69 10.53
C SER A 235 25.69 9.93 10.65
N ARG A 236 26.30 11.07 11.03
CA ARG A 236 25.56 12.34 11.11
C ARG A 236 25.14 12.86 9.73
N ASP A 237 25.94 12.63 8.71
CA ASP A 237 25.77 13.19 7.37
C ASP A 237 25.45 12.15 6.28
N GLY A 238 25.37 10.85 6.66
CA GLY A 238 25.12 9.73 5.75
C GLY A 238 23.65 9.56 5.37
N GLU A 239 23.41 8.49 4.61
CA GLU A 239 22.07 8.03 4.23
C GLU A 239 21.24 7.61 5.45
N VAL A 240 21.87 6.97 6.45
CA VAL A 240 21.27 6.63 7.75
C VAL A 240 21.80 7.57 8.81
N ARG A 241 20.91 8.32 9.47
CA ARG A 241 21.26 9.33 10.48
C ARG A 241 20.64 9.01 11.82
N PHE A 242 21.44 9.10 12.89
CA PHE A 242 20.91 9.13 14.24
C PHE A 242 20.49 10.55 14.58
N LEU A 243 19.23 10.73 14.93
CA LEU A 243 18.62 12.03 15.19
C LEU A 243 18.20 12.15 16.66
N PRO A 244 18.84 13.02 17.45
CA PRO A 244 18.36 13.37 18.79
C PRO A 244 16.97 14.02 18.74
N GLY A 245 16.19 13.84 19.81
CA GLY A 245 14.82 14.32 19.83
C GLY A 245 14.67 15.85 19.83
N ASP A 246 15.67 16.57 20.30
CA ASP A 246 15.75 18.04 20.29
C ASP A 246 16.00 18.60 18.87
N GLU A 247 16.69 17.87 18.01
CA GLU A 247 16.93 18.22 16.60
C GLU A 247 15.75 17.83 15.67
N LEU A 248 14.76 17.08 16.16
CA LEU A 248 13.70 16.48 15.34
C LEU A 248 12.87 17.51 14.56
N ILE A 249 12.47 18.60 15.20
CA ILE A 249 11.61 19.61 14.56
C ILE A 249 12.37 20.29 13.42
N GLU A 250 13.62 20.65 13.62
CA GLU A 250 14.47 21.27 12.61
C GLU A 250 14.70 20.32 11.41
N ALA A 251 14.99 19.04 11.69
CA ALA A 251 15.18 18.02 10.67
C ALA A 251 13.89 17.79 9.85
N LEU A 252 12.71 17.80 10.48
CA LEU A 252 11.42 17.68 9.79
C LEU A 252 11.13 18.92 8.94
N VAL A 253 11.40 20.13 9.44
CA VAL A 253 11.25 21.38 8.68
C VAL A 253 12.11 21.34 7.43
N SER A 254 13.40 20.96 7.58
CA SER A 254 14.32 20.80 6.44
C SER A 254 13.80 19.76 5.44
N ALA A 255 13.36 18.59 5.90
CA ALA A 255 12.84 17.54 5.05
C ALA A 255 11.59 17.99 4.27
N TYR A 256 10.66 18.69 4.93
CA TYR A 256 9.48 19.23 4.25
C TYR A 256 9.81 20.35 3.25
N ALA A 257 10.87 21.13 3.49
CA ALA A 257 11.35 22.13 2.55
C ALA A 257 12.03 21.49 1.32
N ASP A 258 12.81 20.42 1.54
CA ASP A 258 13.59 19.74 0.50
C ASP A 258 12.70 18.92 -0.46
N CYS A 259 11.86 18.04 0.05
CA CYS A 259 11.09 17.07 -0.76
C CYS A 259 9.56 17.16 -0.56
N GLY A 260 9.10 18.03 0.35
CA GLY A 260 7.67 18.27 0.55
C GLY A 260 6.98 17.26 1.46
N ARG A 261 5.67 17.50 1.70
CA ARG A 261 4.85 16.72 2.64
C ARG A 261 4.54 15.31 2.14
N ARG A 262 4.56 15.08 0.83
CA ARG A 262 4.22 13.80 0.21
C ARG A 262 5.36 12.79 0.29
N ASP A 263 6.60 13.29 0.32
CA ASP A 263 7.82 12.49 0.27
C ASP A 263 8.59 12.47 1.59
N THR A 264 7.94 12.98 2.67
CA THR A 264 8.42 12.92 4.06
C THR A 264 7.41 12.19 4.94
N ILE A 265 7.85 11.20 5.71
CA ILE A 265 6.99 10.41 6.61
C ILE A 265 7.68 10.09 7.94
N VAL A 266 6.89 10.04 9.01
CA VAL A 266 7.33 9.48 10.30
C VAL A 266 6.69 8.10 10.48
N ILE A 267 7.49 7.08 10.75
CA ILE A 267 7.03 5.70 10.98
C ILE A 267 7.17 5.34 12.45
N THR A 268 6.07 4.87 13.05
CA THR A 268 6.00 4.53 14.47
C THR A 268 5.46 3.12 14.69
N ARG A 269 5.57 2.62 15.95
CA ARG A 269 5.05 1.30 16.33
C ARG A 269 3.57 1.30 16.75
N SER A 270 2.99 2.47 17.06
CA SER A 270 1.60 2.53 17.54
C SER A 270 0.87 3.77 17.04
N ASN A 271 -0.46 3.68 16.94
CA ASN A 271 -1.32 4.81 16.60
C ASN A 271 -1.20 5.96 17.63
N LYS A 272 -1.06 5.61 18.91
CA LYS A 272 -0.84 6.61 19.98
C LYS A 272 0.39 7.48 19.70
N ARG A 273 1.51 6.82 19.35
CA ARG A 273 2.75 7.52 19.03
C ARG A 273 2.62 8.33 17.74
N ALA A 274 1.99 7.76 16.71
CA ALA A 274 1.70 8.47 15.46
C ALA A 274 0.85 9.74 15.71
N ASN A 275 -0.17 9.67 16.58
CA ASN A 275 -0.98 10.82 16.91
C ASN A 275 -0.17 11.94 17.58
N VAL A 276 0.77 11.59 18.48
CA VAL A 276 1.67 12.60 19.12
C VAL A 276 2.51 13.32 18.08
N TYR A 277 3.11 12.56 17.12
CA TYR A 277 3.86 13.16 16.02
C TYR A 277 2.98 14.01 15.11
N ASN A 278 1.81 13.51 14.71
CA ASN A 278 0.88 14.23 13.85
C ASN A 278 0.48 15.58 14.48
N GLN A 279 0.15 15.60 15.77
CA GLN A 279 -0.17 16.84 16.48
C GLN A 279 1.05 17.76 16.57
N GLY A 280 2.22 17.24 16.96
CA GLY A 280 3.45 18.02 17.04
C GLY A 280 3.85 18.66 15.71
N ILE A 281 3.76 17.93 14.62
CA ILE A 281 4.04 18.42 13.26
C ILE A 281 3.04 19.51 12.87
N ARG A 282 1.74 19.28 13.07
CA ARG A 282 0.70 20.25 12.75
C ARG A 282 0.86 21.56 13.51
N THR A 283 1.07 21.50 14.83
CA THR A 283 1.13 22.69 15.65
C THR A 283 2.47 23.41 15.59
N ARG A 284 3.61 22.69 15.54
CA ARG A 284 4.95 23.30 15.63
C ARG A 284 5.57 23.65 14.28
N ILE A 285 5.16 22.97 13.21
CA ILE A 285 5.75 23.15 11.87
C ILE A 285 4.80 23.91 10.96
N PHE A 286 3.48 23.55 10.98
CA PHE A 286 2.50 24.13 10.05
C PHE A 286 1.59 25.18 10.70
N ASP A 287 1.69 25.38 12.02
CA ASP A 287 0.84 26.31 12.78
C ASP A 287 -0.66 26.03 12.61
N TYR A 288 -1.01 24.72 12.59
CA TYR A 288 -2.38 24.26 12.44
C TYR A 288 -3.02 24.01 13.80
N GLU A 289 -3.94 24.88 14.22
CA GLU A 289 -4.61 24.80 15.53
C GLU A 289 -5.97 24.08 15.45
N GLU A 290 -6.69 24.23 14.32
CA GLU A 290 -8.01 23.61 14.14
C GLU A 290 -7.92 22.09 13.93
N ARG A 291 -9.04 21.39 14.22
CA ARG A 291 -9.12 19.92 14.00
C ARG A 291 -8.83 19.50 12.56
N LEU A 292 -9.15 20.35 11.58
CA LEU A 292 -8.84 20.16 10.17
C LEU A 292 -8.43 21.49 9.57
N CYS A 293 -7.35 21.53 8.81
CA CYS A 293 -6.85 22.72 8.15
C CYS A 293 -6.67 22.48 6.65
N ARG A 294 -6.74 23.55 5.86
CA ARG A 294 -6.35 23.49 4.45
C ARG A 294 -4.87 23.12 4.33
N GLY A 295 -4.56 22.16 3.46
CA GLY A 295 -3.22 21.62 3.29
C GLY A 295 -2.88 20.49 4.27
N ASP A 296 -3.78 20.10 5.18
CA ASP A 296 -3.59 18.89 5.98
C ASP A 296 -3.42 17.66 5.09
N MET A 297 -2.45 16.84 5.45
CA MET A 297 -2.31 15.50 4.87
C MET A 297 -3.11 14.52 5.71
N VAL A 298 -4.04 13.84 5.07
CA VAL A 298 -4.92 12.85 5.72
C VAL A 298 -4.85 11.51 5.00
N MET A 299 -5.19 10.44 5.73
CA MET A 299 -5.24 9.07 5.20
C MET A 299 -6.62 8.48 5.51
N ALA A 300 -7.25 7.88 4.51
CA ALA A 300 -8.45 7.07 4.73
C ALA A 300 -8.09 5.82 5.55
N VAL A 301 -8.89 5.53 6.58
CA VAL A 301 -8.63 4.38 7.46
C VAL A 301 -9.62 3.25 7.29
N ARG A 302 -10.53 3.40 6.34
CA ARG A 302 -11.50 2.40 5.91
C ARG A 302 -11.83 2.59 4.43
N ASN A 303 -12.05 1.48 3.71
CA ASN A 303 -12.53 1.54 2.33
C ASN A 303 -13.86 2.29 2.24
N ASN A 304 -13.99 3.17 1.26
CA ASN A 304 -15.22 3.93 1.00
C ASN A 304 -15.54 3.95 -0.49
N TYR A 305 -16.73 3.50 -0.83
CA TYR A 305 -17.21 3.36 -2.23
C TYR A 305 -18.30 4.37 -2.56
N TYR A 306 -18.96 4.90 -1.53
CA TYR A 306 -20.10 5.77 -1.67
C TYR A 306 -19.77 7.08 -2.38
N TRP A 307 -18.70 7.75 -1.94
CA TRP A 307 -18.38 9.09 -2.42
C TRP A 307 -17.89 9.11 -3.86
N THR A 308 -17.09 8.13 -4.27
CA THR A 308 -16.61 8.01 -5.65
C THR A 308 -17.75 7.62 -6.59
N ALA A 309 -18.63 6.69 -6.19
CA ALA A 309 -19.79 6.30 -6.98
C ALA A 309 -20.76 7.46 -7.16
N ARG A 310 -21.01 8.23 -6.09
CA ARG A 310 -21.86 9.42 -6.11
C ARG A 310 -21.27 10.49 -7.04
N ALA A 311 -19.99 10.81 -6.90
CA ALA A 311 -19.32 11.80 -7.74
C ALA A 311 -19.32 11.39 -9.21
N ALA A 312 -19.07 10.10 -9.52
CA ALA A 312 -19.15 9.59 -10.89
C ALA A 312 -20.56 9.72 -11.47
N ALA A 313 -21.60 9.46 -10.67
CA ALA A 313 -22.99 9.63 -11.11
C ALA A 313 -23.34 11.10 -11.37
N GLU A 314 -22.91 12.02 -10.50
CA GLU A 314 -23.10 13.46 -10.66
C GLU A 314 -22.38 13.97 -11.93
N GLU A 315 -21.15 13.50 -12.18
CA GLU A 315 -20.37 13.84 -13.38
C GLU A 315 -21.02 13.28 -14.66
N GLN A 316 -21.51 12.04 -14.64
CA GLN A 316 -22.26 11.44 -15.75
C GLN A 316 -23.54 12.23 -16.07
N GLN A 317 -24.28 12.68 -15.04
CA GLN A 317 -25.49 13.49 -15.23
C GLN A 317 -25.15 14.85 -15.83
N ALA A 318 -24.07 15.50 -15.40
CA ALA A 318 -23.62 16.75 -15.97
C ALA A 318 -23.25 16.62 -17.46
N LEU A 319 -22.56 15.53 -17.82
CA LEU A 319 -22.20 15.23 -19.21
C LEU A 319 -23.44 14.88 -20.08
N ALA A 320 -24.42 14.20 -19.51
CA ALA A 320 -25.67 13.88 -20.20
C ALA A 320 -26.54 15.12 -20.49
N ALA A 321 -26.33 16.22 -19.78
CA ALA A 321 -27.01 17.49 -20.03
C ALA A 321 -26.45 18.23 -21.25
N GLU A 322 -25.20 17.92 -21.68
CA GLU A 322 -24.55 18.51 -22.86
C GLU A 322 -23.92 17.44 -23.78
N PRO A 323 -24.73 16.56 -24.39
CA PRO A 323 -24.25 15.32 -25.04
C PRO A 323 -23.39 15.55 -26.29
N ASP A 324 -23.52 16.68 -26.97
CA ASP A 324 -22.84 16.97 -28.25
C ASP A 324 -21.56 17.80 -28.14
N SER A 325 -21.18 18.21 -26.93
CA SER A 325 -19.94 18.97 -26.70
C SER A 325 -18.71 18.06 -26.82
N ALA A 326 -17.81 18.40 -27.77
CA ALA A 326 -16.51 17.73 -27.91
C ALA A 326 -15.65 17.89 -26.63
N GLU A 327 -15.91 18.96 -25.88
CA GLU A 327 -15.24 19.27 -24.61
C GLU A 327 -15.73 18.35 -23.49
N ALA A 328 -17.04 18.09 -23.40
CA ALA A 328 -17.62 17.13 -22.46
C ALA A 328 -17.06 15.71 -22.68
N ARG A 329 -16.93 15.26 -23.93
CA ARG A 329 -16.32 13.96 -24.27
C ARG A 329 -14.85 13.86 -23.88
N ARG A 330 -14.07 14.95 -24.03
CA ARG A 330 -12.68 15.00 -23.60
C ARG A 330 -12.55 14.99 -22.08
N GLN A 331 -13.39 15.75 -21.38
CA GLN A 331 -13.44 15.75 -19.91
C GLN A 331 -13.83 14.37 -19.37
N ALA A 332 -14.84 13.71 -19.95
CA ALA A 332 -15.22 12.34 -19.57
C ALA A 332 -14.06 11.34 -19.73
N ALA A 333 -13.33 11.43 -20.84
CA ALA A 333 -12.19 10.54 -21.10
C ALA A 333 -11.00 10.81 -20.17
N ALA A 334 -10.85 12.04 -19.69
CA ALA A 334 -9.79 12.45 -18.77
C ALA A 334 -10.15 12.26 -17.30
N SER A 335 -11.44 12.03 -16.97
CA SER A 335 -11.90 11.88 -15.59
C SER A 335 -11.41 10.58 -14.96
N PRO A 336 -10.67 10.62 -13.84
CA PRO A 336 -10.29 9.42 -13.09
C PRO A 336 -11.49 8.65 -12.53
N LEU A 337 -12.60 9.32 -12.24
CA LEU A 337 -13.84 8.72 -11.75
C LEU A 337 -14.54 7.93 -12.86
N LEU A 338 -14.74 8.53 -14.02
CA LEU A 338 -15.46 7.91 -15.13
C LEU A 338 -14.64 6.83 -15.85
N SER A 339 -13.32 6.99 -15.94
CA SER A 339 -12.41 5.94 -16.44
C SER A 339 -12.30 4.76 -15.48
N GLY A 340 -12.90 4.89 -14.28
CA GLY A 340 -12.81 3.92 -13.21
C GLY A 340 -11.39 3.80 -12.61
N LEU A 341 -10.49 4.75 -12.85
CA LEU A 341 -9.20 4.83 -12.17
C LEU A 341 -9.40 5.01 -10.67
N PHE A 342 -10.32 5.89 -10.30
CA PHE A 342 -10.69 6.21 -8.94
C PHE A 342 -12.12 5.72 -8.64
N SER A 343 -12.29 4.40 -8.50
CA SER A 343 -13.59 3.76 -8.29
C SER A 343 -14.00 3.66 -6.82
N PHE A 344 -13.07 3.76 -5.88
CA PHE A 344 -13.31 3.82 -4.44
C PHE A 344 -12.08 4.39 -3.74
N ILE A 345 -12.25 4.84 -2.50
CA ILE A 345 -11.17 5.27 -1.61
C ILE A 345 -10.74 4.05 -0.79
N ALA A 346 -9.50 3.60 -0.97
CA ALA A 346 -8.99 2.45 -0.23
C ALA A 346 -8.49 2.84 1.17
N ASN A 347 -8.53 1.88 2.09
CA ASN A 347 -7.84 2.00 3.37
C ASN A 347 -6.32 2.17 3.11
N GLY A 348 -5.74 3.26 3.63
CA GLY A 348 -4.35 3.65 3.39
C GLY A 348 -4.16 4.71 2.31
N ASP A 349 -5.19 5.03 1.51
CA ASP A 349 -5.09 6.12 0.54
C ASP A 349 -4.86 7.46 1.23
N THR A 350 -3.90 8.23 0.72
CA THR A 350 -3.57 9.55 1.25
C THR A 350 -4.19 10.65 0.41
N ALA A 351 -4.61 11.72 1.08
CA ALA A 351 -5.19 12.88 0.44
C ALA A 351 -4.74 14.18 1.11
N GLU A 352 -4.76 15.27 0.36
CA GLU A 352 -4.56 16.62 0.86
C GLU A 352 -5.90 17.34 0.97
N VAL A 353 -6.13 18.03 2.08
CA VAL A 353 -7.33 18.84 2.29
C VAL A 353 -7.21 20.14 1.50
N VAL A 354 -7.97 20.27 0.41
CA VAL A 354 -8.00 21.48 -0.43
C VAL A 354 -8.85 22.57 0.23
N ARG A 355 -10.00 22.17 0.76
CA ARG A 355 -10.91 23.05 1.52
C ARG A 355 -11.85 22.20 2.38
N PHE A 356 -12.41 22.81 3.40
CA PHE A 356 -13.48 22.20 4.21
C PHE A 356 -14.49 23.27 4.64
N ARG A 357 -15.67 22.83 5.03
CA ARG A 357 -16.78 23.67 5.52
C ARG A 357 -17.77 22.84 6.35
N ASN A 358 -18.73 23.51 6.95
CA ASN A 358 -19.83 22.86 7.65
C ASN A 358 -19.37 21.90 8.73
N VAL A 359 -18.43 22.35 9.60
CA VAL A 359 -18.06 21.57 10.78
C VAL A 359 -19.24 21.59 11.77
N HIS A 360 -19.75 20.42 12.11
CA HIS A 360 -20.92 20.29 12.99
C HIS A 360 -20.96 18.92 13.67
N GLU A 361 -21.69 18.86 14.77
CA GLU A 361 -21.96 17.62 15.49
C GLU A 361 -23.33 17.05 15.05
N MET A 362 -23.35 15.75 14.76
CA MET A 362 -24.55 14.98 14.40
C MET A 362 -24.34 13.52 14.82
N HIS A 363 -25.40 12.84 15.24
CA HIS A 363 -25.35 11.42 15.66
C HIS A 363 -24.28 11.12 16.75
N GLY A 364 -23.92 12.14 17.55
CA GLY A 364 -22.88 12.03 18.58
C GLY A 364 -21.44 11.99 18.06
N PHE A 365 -21.22 12.46 16.82
CA PHE A 365 -19.93 12.60 16.17
C PHE A 365 -19.77 13.95 15.49
N CYS A 366 -18.54 14.37 15.27
CA CYS A 366 -18.18 15.60 14.58
C CYS A 366 -17.85 15.33 13.10
N PHE A 367 -18.50 16.06 12.21
CA PHE A 367 -18.34 15.93 10.75
C PHE A 367 -17.92 17.24 10.11
N ALA A 368 -17.35 17.14 8.91
CA ALA A 368 -17.14 18.28 8.01
C ALA A 368 -17.36 17.84 6.56
N ASP A 369 -17.74 18.78 5.70
CA ASP A 369 -17.71 18.57 4.26
C ASP A 369 -16.34 19.03 3.74
N ALA A 370 -15.50 18.10 3.25
CA ALA A 370 -14.15 18.36 2.80
C ALA A 370 -13.99 18.06 1.30
N THR A 371 -13.26 18.92 0.58
CA THR A 371 -12.74 18.60 -0.74
C THR A 371 -11.30 18.12 -0.57
N LEU A 372 -11.07 16.87 -0.92
CA LEU A 372 -9.82 16.15 -0.80
C LEU A 372 -9.21 15.97 -2.19
N ARG A 373 -7.87 16.12 -2.29
CA ARG A 373 -7.09 15.83 -3.49
C ARG A 373 -6.30 14.56 -3.26
N PHE A 374 -6.45 13.58 -4.14
CA PHE A 374 -5.83 12.27 -4.06
C PHE A 374 -4.65 12.15 -5.04
N PRO A 375 -3.40 12.30 -4.57
CA PRO A 375 -2.23 12.29 -5.46
C PRO A 375 -2.03 10.96 -6.19
N ASP A 376 -2.44 9.85 -5.58
CA ASP A 376 -2.26 8.50 -6.14
C ASP A 376 -3.27 8.20 -7.27
N TYR A 377 -4.24 9.08 -7.51
CA TYR A 377 -5.25 8.97 -8.56
C TYR A 377 -5.25 10.20 -9.49
N ASP A 378 -4.05 10.55 -9.99
CA ASP A 378 -3.81 11.66 -10.92
C ASP A 378 -4.32 13.01 -10.37
N ASP A 379 -4.08 13.26 -9.07
CA ASP A 379 -4.52 14.44 -8.32
C ASP A 379 -6.06 14.67 -8.38
N ALA A 380 -6.84 13.57 -8.55
CA ALA A 380 -8.30 13.64 -8.52
C ALA A 380 -8.81 14.35 -7.27
N THR A 381 -9.79 15.23 -7.45
CA THR A 381 -10.44 15.92 -6.34
C THR A 381 -11.83 15.35 -6.09
N LEU A 382 -12.15 15.13 -4.83
CA LEU A 382 -13.44 14.58 -4.41
C LEU A 382 -13.98 15.39 -3.23
N THR A 383 -15.25 15.82 -3.31
CA THR A 383 -15.92 16.42 -2.15
C THR A 383 -16.73 15.37 -1.44
N CYS A 384 -16.43 15.17 -0.17
CA CYS A 384 -17.06 14.15 0.66
C CYS A 384 -17.27 14.63 2.10
N ARG A 385 -18.17 13.97 2.84
CA ARG A 385 -18.28 14.15 4.28
C ARG A 385 -17.19 13.33 4.97
N VAL A 386 -16.45 13.97 5.86
CA VAL A 386 -15.40 13.35 6.66
C VAL A 386 -15.79 13.29 8.12
N LEU A 387 -15.36 12.26 8.83
CA LEU A 387 -15.54 12.06 10.26
C LEU A 387 -14.28 12.53 10.99
N LEU A 388 -14.42 13.56 11.84
CA LEU A 388 -13.28 14.20 12.49
C LEU A 388 -12.84 13.49 13.78
N ASP A 389 -13.70 12.70 14.42
CA ASP A 389 -13.38 12.01 15.68
C ASP A 389 -12.29 10.96 15.49
N THR A 390 -12.14 10.40 14.30
CA THR A 390 -11.09 9.44 13.99
C THR A 390 -9.70 10.06 13.88
N LEU A 391 -9.58 11.38 13.68
CA LEU A 391 -8.29 12.07 13.51
C LEU A 391 -7.34 11.86 14.68
N THR A 392 -7.86 11.89 15.92
CA THR A 392 -7.08 11.81 17.16
C THR A 392 -7.29 10.49 17.93
N SER A 393 -8.21 9.63 17.48
CA SER A 393 -8.46 8.31 18.09
C SER A 393 -7.19 7.45 18.11
N GLU A 394 -6.94 6.70 19.19
CA GLU A 394 -5.87 5.68 19.24
C GLU A 394 -6.27 4.40 18.50
N ALA A 395 -7.56 4.15 18.30
CA ALA A 395 -8.06 3.04 17.49
C ALA A 395 -7.72 3.25 16.00
N PRO A 396 -7.52 2.17 15.22
CA PRO A 396 -7.19 2.29 13.79
C PRO A 396 -8.30 2.98 12.97
N ALA A 397 -9.57 2.82 13.36
CA ALA A 397 -10.78 3.42 12.79
C ALA A 397 -11.81 3.53 13.92
N LEU A 398 -13.08 3.87 13.65
CA LEU A 398 -14.13 3.74 14.64
C LEU A 398 -14.16 2.33 15.23
N THR A 399 -14.26 2.24 16.56
CA THR A 399 -14.46 0.97 17.26
C THR A 399 -15.80 0.35 16.87
N ARG A 400 -16.00 -0.94 17.17
CA ARG A 400 -17.28 -1.63 16.89
C ARG A 400 -18.46 -0.93 17.58
N ASP A 401 -18.27 -0.51 18.83
CA ASP A 401 -19.32 0.17 19.60
C ASP A 401 -19.65 1.55 19.04
N GLU A 402 -18.63 2.31 18.61
CA GLU A 402 -18.83 3.60 17.95
C GLU A 402 -19.52 3.43 16.58
N GLN A 403 -19.11 2.42 15.80
CA GLN A 403 -19.75 2.10 14.53
C GLN A 403 -21.23 1.69 14.72
N GLN A 404 -21.52 0.91 15.76
CA GLN A 404 -22.87 0.49 16.10
C GLN A 404 -23.72 1.70 16.55
N ARG A 405 -23.18 2.59 17.37
CA ARG A 405 -23.88 3.83 17.78
C ARG A 405 -24.21 4.71 16.58
N LEU A 406 -23.25 4.90 15.65
CA LEU A 406 -23.49 5.66 14.43
C LEU A 406 -24.60 5.01 13.59
N TYR A 407 -24.53 3.69 13.40
CA TYR A 407 -25.54 2.91 12.68
C TYR A 407 -26.94 3.09 13.27
N GLU A 408 -27.09 2.89 14.58
CA GLU A 408 -28.39 2.99 15.28
C GLU A 408 -28.95 4.42 15.23
N SER A 409 -28.09 5.42 15.43
CA SER A 409 -28.51 6.82 15.41
C SER A 409 -28.97 7.26 14.03
N VAL A 410 -28.24 6.92 12.96
CA VAL A 410 -28.65 7.25 11.58
C VAL A 410 -29.90 6.44 11.18
N LEU A 411 -30.01 5.18 11.61
CA LEU A 411 -31.20 4.36 11.33
C LEU A 411 -32.46 4.92 11.98
N ALA A 412 -32.34 5.57 13.14
CA ALA A 412 -33.44 6.20 13.85
C ALA A 412 -34.06 7.37 13.05
N ASP A 413 -33.29 8.09 12.23
CA ASP A 413 -33.82 9.17 11.35
C ASP A 413 -34.76 8.64 10.29
N TYR A 414 -34.74 7.36 9.99
CA TYR A 414 -35.62 6.68 9.04
C TYR A 414 -36.70 5.83 9.71
N ALA A 415 -37.02 6.10 10.98
CA ALA A 415 -38.03 5.33 11.74
C ALA A 415 -39.44 5.43 11.15
N ASP A 416 -39.75 6.53 10.45
CA ASP A 416 -41.04 6.79 9.75
C ASP A 416 -41.21 5.90 8.50
N VAL A 417 -40.13 5.34 7.96
CA VAL A 417 -40.18 4.47 6.77
C VAL A 417 -40.64 3.07 7.19
N ARG A 418 -41.90 2.73 6.87
CA ARG A 418 -42.52 1.45 7.26
C ARG A 418 -41.86 0.23 6.61
N ASN A 419 -41.35 0.38 5.37
CA ASN A 419 -40.70 -0.71 4.65
C ASN A 419 -39.25 -0.87 5.11
N SER A 420 -38.95 -1.98 5.77
CA SER A 420 -37.58 -2.27 6.27
C SER A 420 -36.52 -2.24 5.16
N ARG A 421 -36.83 -2.75 3.96
CA ARG A 421 -35.87 -2.72 2.82
C ARG A 421 -35.55 -1.29 2.40
N GLU A 422 -36.58 -0.44 2.27
CA GLU A 422 -36.43 0.96 1.91
C GLU A 422 -35.66 1.73 3.00
N ARG A 423 -35.93 1.45 4.28
CA ARG A 423 -35.20 2.04 5.41
C ARG A 423 -33.72 1.69 5.38
N PHE A 424 -33.35 0.41 5.14
CA PHE A 424 -31.96 0.00 5.00
C PHE A 424 -31.29 0.58 3.75
N LYS A 425 -32.02 0.76 2.66
CA LYS A 425 -31.53 1.43 1.47
C LYS A 425 -31.15 2.87 1.77
N ARG A 426 -32.03 3.64 2.41
CA ARG A 426 -31.77 5.04 2.79
C ARG A 426 -30.58 5.16 3.73
N LEU A 427 -30.47 4.26 4.72
CA LEU A 427 -29.30 4.21 5.59
C LEU A 427 -27.98 4.03 4.80
N ARG A 428 -27.95 3.12 3.83
CA ARG A 428 -26.76 2.87 3.01
C ARG A 428 -26.41 4.03 2.08
N GLU A 429 -27.38 4.82 1.69
CA GLU A 429 -27.24 6.03 0.89
C GLU A 429 -27.05 7.29 1.75
N ASP A 430 -27.04 7.15 3.07
CA ASP A 430 -26.91 8.27 3.98
C ASP A 430 -25.47 8.81 4.03
N PRO A 431 -25.26 10.14 3.87
CA PRO A 431 -23.92 10.75 3.87
C PRO A 431 -23.19 10.68 5.22
N TYR A 432 -23.90 10.61 6.35
CA TYR A 432 -23.29 10.48 7.68
C TYR A 432 -22.84 9.07 7.95
N TYR A 433 -23.66 8.07 7.59
CA TYR A 433 -23.28 6.66 7.68
C TYR A 433 -22.08 6.33 6.80
N ASN A 434 -21.98 6.97 5.63
CA ASN A 434 -20.88 6.82 4.67
C ASN A 434 -19.77 7.86 4.85
N ALA A 435 -19.74 8.62 5.96
CA ALA A 435 -18.68 9.58 6.19
C ALA A 435 -17.29 8.92 6.13
N LEU A 436 -16.37 9.56 5.41
CA LEU A 436 -15.02 9.04 5.25
C LEU A 436 -14.29 9.15 6.59
N GLN A 437 -13.85 8.03 7.13
CA GLN A 437 -13.03 7.97 8.33
C GLN A 437 -11.58 8.29 7.96
N ILE A 438 -11.02 9.35 8.54
CA ILE A 438 -9.69 9.87 8.21
C ILE A 438 -8.80 9.98 9.44
N LYS A 439 -7.49 9.84 9.24
CA LYS A 439 -6.43 10.19 10.19
C LYS A 439 -5.44 11.14 9.54
N TYR A 440 -4.66 11.86 10.35
CA TYR A 440 -3.53 12.60 9.81
C TYR A 440 -2.47 11.64 9.26
N ALA A 441 -1.76 12.08 8.21
CA ALA A 441 -0.84 11.25 7.44
C ALA A 441 0.62 11.74 7.47
N TYR A 442 1.01 12.59 8.41
CA TYR A 442 2.41 12.98 8.60
C TYR A 442 3.21 11.91 9.34
N ALA A 443 2.53 11.21 10.26
CA ALA A 443 3.08 10.07 10.99
C ALA A 443 2.09 8.91 10.96
N VAL A 444 2.58 7.71 10.67
CA VAL A 444 1.77 6.51 10.52
C VAL A 444 2.42 5.30 11.20
N THR A 445 1.65 4.24 11.42
CA THR A 445 2.23 2.96 11.85
C THR A 445 2.93 2.27 10.67
N CYS A 446 3.92 1.43 10.95
CA CYS A 446 4.67 0.71 9.92
C CYS A 446 3.77 -0.13 9.00
N HIS A 447 2.69 -0.76 9.54
CA HIS A 447 1.71 -1.47 8.71
C HIS A 447 1.03 -0.55 7.69
N LYS A 448 0.75 0.69 8.06
CA LYS A 448 0.16 1.69 7.15
C LYS A 448 1.17 2.23 6.14
N ALA A 449 2.47 2.11 6.43
CA ALA A 449 3.54 2.49 5.51
C ALA A 449 3.89 1.40 4.48
N GLN A 450 3.37 0.17 4.63
CA GLN A 450 3.62 -0.90 3.66
C GLN A 450 3.13 -0.52 2.26
N GLY A 451 3.88 -0.92 1.23
CA GLY A 451 3.61 -0.58 -0.16
C GLY A 451 3.91 0.88 -0.54
N GLY A 452 4.28 1.74 0.43
CA GLY A 452 4.71 3.10 0.19
C GLY A 452 6.23 3.25 0.17
N GLN A 453 6.71 4.33 -0.46
CA GLN A 453 8.11 4.76 -0.44
C GLN A 453 8.17 6.28 -0.31
N TRP A 454 9.19 6.79 0.37
CA TRP A 454 9.39 8.22 0.64
C TRP A 454 10.87 8.56 0.58
N GLU A 455 11.20 9.79 0.18
CA GLU A 455 12.58 10.26 0.16
C GLU A 455 13.14 10.43 1.58
N ARG A 456 12.34 10.93 2.50
CA ARG A 456 12.72 11.17 3.88
C ARG A 456 11.85 10.35 4.83
N VAL A 457 12.47 9.40 5.50
CA VAL A 457 11.78 8.52 6.46
C VAL A 457 12.37 8.72 7.86
N PHE A 458 11.53 9.07 8.81
CA PHE A 458 11.86 9.19 10.22
C PHE A 458 11.29 7.98 10.96
N VAL A 459 12.14 7.19 11.61
CA VAL A 459 11.73 5.98 12.32
C VAL A 459 11.87 6.20 13.82
N ASP A 460 10.75 6.12 14.53
CA ASP A 460 10.71 6.10 15.98
C ASP A 460 10.22 4.73 16.47
N GLN A 461 11.15 3.94 16.99
CA GLN A 461 10.83 2.63 17.57
C GLN A 461 10.15 2.72 18.94
N GLY A 462 10.17 3.90 19.58
CA GLY A 462 9.64 4.08 20.93
C GLY A 462 10.39 3.27 21.99
N TYR A 463 9.72 2.99 23.10
CA TYR A 463 10.27 2.17 24.16
C TYR A 463 10.31 0.70 23.75
N LEU A 464 11.45 0.05 23.95
CA LEU A 464 11.70 -1.34 23.61
C LEU A 464 12.23 -2.07 24.85
N THR A 465 11.56 -3.16 25.26
CA THR A 465 12.07 -4.09 26.27
C THR A 465 12.74 -5.29 25.61
N PRO A 466 13.66 -5.99 26.30
CA PRO A 466 14.29 -7.20 25.74
C PRO A 466 13.29 -8.26 25.25
N GLU A 467 12.14 -8.39 25.94
CA GLU A 467 11.09 -9.36 25.59
C GLU A 467 10.35 -8.99 24.27
N MET A 468 10.42 -7.71 23.89
CA MET A 468 9.84 -7.25 22.61
C MET A 468 10.76 -7.51 21.41
N VAL A 469 12.02 -7.89 21.66
CA VAL A 469 12.98 -8.19 20.59
C VAL A 469 12.77 -9.61 20.10
N GLY A 470 12.26 -9.72 18.88
CA GLY A 470 11.91 -11.01 18.27
C GLY A 470 11.66 -10.85 16.78
N ALA A 471 11.22 -11.91 16.11
CA ALA A 471 10.91 -11.86 14.68
C ALA A 471 9.94 -10.74 14.31
N PRO A 472 8.85 -10.44 15.06
CA PRO A 472 7.95 -9.33 14.73
C PRO A 472 8.65 -7.97 14.77
N TYR A 473 9.55 -7.73 15.74
CA TYR A 473 10.31 -6.49 15.82
C TYR A 473 11.30 -6.35 14.65
N LEU A 474 12.05 -7.40 14.33
CA LEU A 474 13.00 -7.37 13.21
C LEU A 474 12.28 -7.15 11.86
N ARG A 475 11.09 -7.76 11.66
CA ARG A 475 10.25 -7.52 10.48
C ARG A 475 9.74 -6.09 10.44
N TRP A 476 9.33 -5.55 11.59
CA TRP A 476 8.90 -4.16 11.71
C TRP A 476 10.02 -3.20 11.31
N LEU A 477 11.21 -3.41 11.84
CA LEU A 477 12.37 -2.57 11.57
C LEU A 477 12.82 -2.69 10.10
N TYR A 478 12.89 -3.90 9.57
CA TYR A 478 13.17 -4.16 8.16
C TYR A 478 12.16 -3.45 7.24
N THR A 479 10.87 -3.56 7.56
CA THR A 479 9.82 -2.91 6.79
C THR A 479 9.96 -1.39 6.84
N ALA A 480 10.24 -0.81 8.02
CA ALA A 480 10.42 0.63 8.17
C ALA A 480 11.63 1.15 7.38
N PHE A 481 12.77 0.45 7.43
CA PHE A 481 14.00 0.82 6.72
C PHE A 481 13.79 0.82 5.21
N THR A 482 13.15 -0.22 4.70
CA THR A 482 12.91 -0.39 3.26
C THR A 482 11.87 0.56 2.68
N ARG A 483 11.31 1.50 3.47
CA ARG A 483 10.39 2.55 2.99
C ARG A 483 11.13 3.76 2.45
N THR A 484 12.40 3.96 2.80
CA THR A 484 13.16 5.12 2.31
C THR A 484 13.77 4.87 0.93
N THR A 485 13.81 5.94 0.13
CA THR A 485 14.48 5.97 -1.18
C THR A 485 15.73 6.84 -1.17
N ASP A 486 15.92 7.68 -0.13
CA ASP A 486 17.08 8.56 -0.02
C ASP A 486 17.64 8.60 1.42
N ARG A 487 16.94 9.17 2.42
CA ARG A 487 17.49 9.31 3.78
C ARG A 487 16.60 8.72 4.85
N LEU A 488 17.24 7.98 5.77
CA LEU A 488 16.63 7.37 6.93
C LEU A 488 17.12 8.07 8.20
N TYR A 489 16.18 8.58 9.00
CA TYR A 489 16.43 9.19 10.29
C TYR A 489 15.96 8.28 11.41
N LEU A 490 16.86 7.88 12.31
CA LEU A 490 16.57 7.04 13.47
C LEU A 490 16.44 7.95 14.71
N VAL A 491 15.19 8.20 15.10
CA VAL A 491 14.84 9.19 16.12
C VAL A 491 15.04 8.60 17.51
N ASN A 492 15.81 9.29 18.38
CA ASN A 492 16.12 8.85 19.74
C ASN A 492 16.63 7.41 19.82
N TRP A 493 17.48 7.02 18.88
CA TRP A 493 17.98 5.66 18.80
C TRP A 493 18.89 5.33 19.99
N PRO A 494 18.74 4.19 20.70
CA PRO A 494 19.60 3.83 21.82
C PRO A 494 21.06 3.65 21.42
N GLU A 495 22.00 4.05 22.28
CA GLU A 495 23.45 3.94 21.99
C GLU A 495 23.89 2.50 21.75
N GLU A 496 23.34 1.54 22.50
CA GLU A 496 23.60 0.11 22.34
C GLU A 496 23.25 -0.47 20.96
N GLN A 497 22.38 0.24 20.23
CA GLN A 497 21.98 -0.11 18.86
C GLN A 497 22.71 0.71 17.78
N ARG A 498 23.69 1.52 18.16
CA ARG A 498 24.46 2.33 17.21
C ARG A 498 25.82 1.70 16.95
N LEU A 499 26.16 1.58 15.68
CA LEU A 499 27.52 1.39 15.22
C LEU A 499 27.99 2.70 14.57
N ALA A 500 29.13 3.23 14.99
CA ALA A 500 29.78 4.32 14.28
C ALA A 500 30.09 3.86 12.84
N ALA A 501 29.82 4.70 11.84
CA ALA A 501 30.39 4.46 10.53
C ALA A 501 31.93 4.44 10.69
N ASP A 502 32.58 3.40 10.18
CA ASP A 502 34.04 3.42 10.06
C ASP A 502 34.36 4.61 9.13
N ASP A 503 34.76 5.74 9.70
CA ASP A 503 35.40 6.82 8.97
C ASP A 503 36.67 6.19 8.41
N GLY A 504 36.63 5.84 7.12
CA GLY A 504 37.60 5.03 6.43
C GLY A 504 39.02 5.33 6.89
N ALA A 505 39.72 4.31 7.33
CA ALA A 505 41.11 4.36 7.67
C ALA A 505 41.85 5.19 6.61
N GLU A 506 42.33 6.36 6.99
CA GLU A 506 43.43 7.01 6.30
C GLU A 506 44.51 5.95 6.10
N GLN A 507 44.66 5.48 4.88
CA GLN A 507 45.88 4.78 4.48
C GLN A 507 47.03 5.78 4.70
N THR A 508 47.58 5.75 5.89
CA THR A 508 48.94 6.25 6.11
C THR A 508 49.84 5.41 5.26
N ASP A 509 50.14 5.92 4.08
CA ASP A 509 51.25 5.54 3.25
C ASP A 509 52.53 5.94 4.01
N ALA A 510 52.95 5.06 4.93
CA ALA A 510 54.25 5.18 5.60
C ALA A 510 55.29 4.67 4.61
N GLY A 511 55.94 5.65 4.00
CA GLY A 511 56.93 5.53 2.98
C GLY A 511 57.99 4.47 3.22
N ALA A 512 58.31 3.87 2.13
CA ALA A 512 59.58 3.16 1.91
C ALA A 512 60.78 4.10 2.07
N LEU A 513 61.72 3.64 2.87
CA LEU A 513 63.11 3.89 2.69
C LEU A 513 63.80 2.58 2.35
#